data_3099436f1db65aebad8dd0108df732bc
#
_entry.id   3099436f1db65aebad8dd0108df732bc
#
_cell.length_a   1.000
_cell.length_b   1.000
_cell.length_c   1.000
_cell.angle_alpha   90.00
_cell.angle_beta   90.00
_cell.angle_gamma   90.00
#
_symmetry.space_group_name_H-M   'P 1'
#
loop_
_entity.id
_entity.type
_entity.pdbx_description
1 polymer ?
#
loop_
_entity_poly.entity_id
_entity_poly.type
_entity_poly.pdbx_seq_one_letter_code
_entity_poly.pdbx_strand_id
1 'polypeptide(L)'
;LSIRRQRQMCIRDSGKGAAIGAAVGAAVGTGAGVLIGKKMDKAAEEAAQIQGAQVEQVTDNNGLQAVKVTFDSGILFNTGNAALSAQAKSALSKFANNVLNQNRDMDVSIYGYTDNQGWRNSTAEQSIQKNLNLSQERAQSVASYLLGCGVSNSQIKSVEGLGQADPIGNNDTAEGRQQNRRVEVYMYASQQMIQQAEAGTLK
;
A
#
# COMPACT_ATOMS: atom_id res chain seq x y z
N LEU A 1 17.95 -6.09 -30.16
CA LEU A 1 18.03 -5.01 -29.15
C LEU A 1 16.64 -4.79 -28.58
N SER A 2 16.33 -5.51 -27.47
CA SER A 2 15.05 -5.39 -26.75
C SER A 2 15.20 -4.27 -25.72
N ILE A 3 14.63 -3.13 -26.01
CA ILE A 3 14.50 -2.02 -25.07
C ILE A 3 13.36 -2.39 -24.11
N ARG A 4 13.68 -2.91 -22.94
CA ARG A 4 12.76 -2.95 -21.82
C ARG A 4 12.44 -1.49 -21.45
N ARG A 5 11.30 -0.99 -21.92
CA ARG A 5 10.70 0.22 -21.36
C ARG A 5 10.32 -0.08 -19.91
N GLN A 6 11.17 0.33 -18.98
CA GLN A 6 10.75 0.55 -17.61
C GLN A 6 9.61 1.57 -17.67
N ARG A 7 8.39 1.12 -17.44
CA ARG A 7 7.29 2.02 -17.13
C ARG A 7 7.59 2.62 -15.76
N GLN A 8 8.19 3.79 -15.75
CA GLN A 8 8.08 4.70 -14.63
C GLN A 8 6.60 5.05 -14.51
N MET A 9 5.92 4.37 -13.63
CA MET A 9 4.54 4.68 -13.28
C MET A 9 4.59 5.88 -12.34
N CYS A 10 4.60 7.08 -12.90
CA CYS A 10 4.31 8.28 -12.14
C CYS A 10 2.90 8.13 -11.59
N ILE A 11 2.75 8.11 -10.26
CA ILE A 11 1.45 8.09 -9.54
C ILE A 11 0.61 9.35 -9.82
N ARG A 12 1.00 10.13 -10.81
CA ARG A 12 0.49 11.46 -11.14
C ARG A 12 -0.79 11.50 -11.97
N ASP A 13 -1.27 10.37 -12.52
CA ASP A 13 -2.35 10.36 -13.50
C ASP A 13 -3.67 9.72 -13.05
N SER A 14 -3.80 9.31 -11.80
CA SER A 14 -5.07 8.85 -11.27
C SER A 14 -5.74 10.01 -10.53
N GLY A 15 -6.77 10.59 -11.10
CA GLY A 15 -7.57 11.65 -10.50
C GLY A 15 -8.17 11.20 -9.16
N LYS A 16 -7.55 11.56 -8.06
CA LYS A 16 -7.70 11.18 -6.65
C LYS A 16 -6.85 9.98 -6.20
N GLY A 17 -5.79 9.66 -6.91
CA GLY A 17 -4.78 8.71 -6.45
C GLY A 17 -4.20 9.16 -5.11
N ALA A 18 -4.12 8.23 -4.18
CA ALA A 18 -3.61 8.46 -2.84
C ALA A 18 -2.25 9.19 -2.91
N ALA A 19 -2.22 10.39 -2.37
CA ALA A 19 -0.98 11.15 -2.24
C ALA A 19 -0.08 10.42 -1.24
N ILE A 20 0.94 9.71 -1.74
CA ILE A 20 1.92 8.99 -0.91
C ILE A 20 3.00 9.96 -0.52
N GLY A 21 3.16 10.14 0.75
CA GLY A 21 4.13 11.04 1.35
C GLY A 21 3.61 12.49 1.44
N ALA A 22 3.80 13.12 2.59
CA ALA A 22 3.60 14.56 2.72
C ALA A 22 4.67 15.26 1.86
N ALA A 23 4.27 16.25 1.03
CA ALA A 23 5.22 17.06 0.31
C ALA A 23 6.12 17.78 1.32
N VAL A 24 7.36 17.32 1.45
CA VAL A 24 8.40 18.01 2.18
C VAL A 24 8.99 19.03 1.22
N GLY A 25 8.85 20.31 1.50
CA GLY A 25 9.17 21.40 0.58
C GLY A 25 10.66 21.61 0.28
N ALA A 26 11.51 20.60 0.46
CA ALA A 26 12.92 20.65 0.14
C ALA A 26 13.31 19.50 -0.80
N ALA A 27 14.05 19.83 -1.84
CA ALA A 27 14.70 18.78 -2.67
C ALA A 27 15.67 18.00 -1.77
N VAL A 28 15.42 16.70 -1.60
CA VAL A 28 16.29 15.82 -0.80
C VAL A 28 17.63 15.69 -1.53
N GLY A 29 18.73 15.94 -0.83
CA GLY A 29 20.08 15.85 -1.39
C GLY A 29 20.39 14.43 -1.89
N THR A 30 21.22 14.32 -2.94
CA THR A 30 21.54 13.02 -3.59
C THR A 30 22.08 11.97 -2.61
N GLY A 31 22.85 12.39 -1.58
CA GLY A 31 23.36 11.49 -0.54
C GLY A 31 22.27 10.92 0.36
N ALA A 32 21.33 11.76 0.79
CA ALA A 32 20.20 11.35 1.61
C ALA A 32 19.27 10.39 0.85
N GLY A 33 19.00 10.66 -0.44
CA GLY A 33 18.21 9.78 -1.31
C GLY A 33 18.80 8.38 -1.41
N VAL A 34 20.12 8.25 -1.50
CA VAL A 34 20.81 6.93 -1.55
C VAL A 34 20.64 6.16 -0.23
N LEU A 35 20.74 6.83 0.91
CA LEU A 35 20.55 6.19 2.22
C LEU A 35 19.11 5.70 2.39
N ILE A 36 18.13 6.53 2.04
CA ILE A 36 16.73 6.17 2.05
C ILE A 36 16.46 5.01 1.10
N GLY A 37 16.98 5.07 -0.14
CA GLY A 37 16.84 4.00 -1.14
C GLY A 37 17.32 2.64 -0.61
N LYS A 38 18.49 2.56 0.01
CA LYS A 38 18.99 1.32 0.61
C LYS A 38 18.08 0.73 1.68
N LYS A 39 17.47 1.59 2.52
CA LYS A 39 16.50 1.12 3.51
C LYS A 39 15.21 0.61 2.86
N MET A 40 14.73 1.31 1.81
CA MET A 40 13.57 0.87 1.04
C MET A 40 13.84 -0.46 0.32
N ASP A 41 15.03 -0.64 -0.26
CA ASP A 41 15.44 -1.92 -0.88
C ASP A 41 15.35 -3.07 0.13
N LYS A 42 15.93 -2.89 1.32
CA LYS A 42 15.90 -3.90 2.37
C LYS A 42 14.46 -4.20 2.81
N ALA A 43 13.64 -3.18 3.04
CA ALA A 43 12.24 -3.37 3.41
C ALA A 43 11.44 -4.09 2.30
N ALA A 44 11.73 -3.80 1.02
CA ALA A 44 11.13 -4.49 -0.11
C ALA A 44 11.53 -5.98 -0.17
N GLU A 45 12.81 -6.29 0.05
CA GLU A 45 13.31 -7.68 0.12
C GLU A 45 12.65 -8.46 1.26
N GLU A 46 12.54 -7.88 2.44
CA GLU A 46 11.88 -8.48 3.59
C GLU A 46 10.37 -8.70 3.34
N ALA A 47 9.70 -7.73 2.73
CA ALA A 47 8.29 -7.84 2.35
C ALA A 47 8.05 -8.92 1.28
N ALA A 48 8.97 -9.07 0.33
CA ALA A 48 8.87 -10.09 -0.73
C ALA A 48 8.94 -11.54 -0.21
N GLN A 49 9.46 -11.76 1.00
CA GLN A 49 9.45 -13.09 1.64
C GLN A 49 8.07 -13.47 2.21
N ILE A 50 7.10 -12.57 2.20
CA ILE A 50 5.79 -12.79 2.80
C ILE A 50 4.88 -13.44 1.76
N GLN A 51 4.39 -14.62 2.07
CA GLN A 51 3.48 -15.35 1.19
C GLN A 51 2.18 -14.56 0.93
N GLY A 52 1.87 -14.34 -0.33
CA GLY A 52 0.67 -13.61 -0.76
C GLY A 52 0.85 -12.08 -0.83
N ALA A 53 2.05 -11.58 -0.59
CA ALA A 53 2.43 -10.19 -0.83
C ALA A 53 3.07 -10.06 -2.22
N GLN A 54 2.65 -9.06 -2.99
CA GLN A 54 3.33 -8.62 -4.21
C GLN A 54 3.99 -7.28 -3.91
N VAL A 55 5.29 -7.17 -4.18
CA VAL A 55 6.09 -6.00 -3.80
C VAL A 55 6.56 -5.28 -5.05
N GLU A 56 6.36 -3.97 -5.08
CA GLU A 56 6.82 -3.08 -6.12
C GLU A 56 7.54 -1.88 -5.50
N GLN A 57 8.64 -1.47 -6.10
CA GLN A 57 9.26 -0.19 -5.80
C GLN A 57 8.58 0.90 -6.61
N VAL A 58 8.20 1.98 -5.92
CA VAL A 58 7.53 3.13 -6.49
C VAL A 58 8.23 4.41 -6.05
N THR A 59 7.86 5.53 -6.62
CA THR A 59 8.40 6.85 -6.23
C THR A 59 7.32 7.63 -5.52
N ASP A 60 7.63 8.21 -4.35
CA ASP A 60 6.72 9.06 -3.61
C ASP A 60 6.62 10.49 -4.21
N ASN A 61 5.78 11.35 -3.60
CA ASN A 61 5.58 12.72 -4.05
C ASN A 61 6.83 13.61 -3.92
N ASN A 62 7.82 13.19 -3.15
CA ASN A 62 9.10 13.90 -2.96
C ASN A 62 10.18 13.40 -3.96
N GLY A 63 9.83 12.45 -4.83
CA GLY A 63 10.78 11.82 -5.73
C GLY A 63 11.68 10.79 -5.04
N LEU A 64 11.34 10.36 -3.81
CA LEU A 64 12.06 9.34 -3.06
C LEU A 64 11.50 7.95 -3.37
N GLN A 65 12.36 6.96 -3.23
CA GLN A 65 11.96 5.56 -3.33
C GLN A 65 11.00 5.19 -2.20
N ALA A 66 9.92 4.52 -2.55
CA ALA A 66 8.92 3.97 -1.64
C ALA A 66 8.61 2.52 -2.03
N VAL A 67 7.98 1.78 -1.15
CA VAL A 67 7.62 0.37 -1.37
C VAL A 67 6.12 0.22 -1.32
N LYS A 68 5.55 -0.35 -2.38
CA LYS A 68 4.14 -0.76 -2.43
C LYS A 68 4.05 -2.27 -2.23
N VAL A 69 3.28 -2.69 -1.23
CA VAL A 69 2.98 -4.09 -0.94
C VAL A 69 1.51 -4.32 -1.20
N THR A 70 1.19 -5.16 -2.18
CA THR A 70 -0.18 -5.49 -2.56
C THR A 70 -0.56 -6.87 -2.03
N PHE A 71 -1.67 -6.93 -1.32
CA PHE A 71 -2.30 -8.16 -0.85
C PHE A 71 -3.62 -8.40 -1.61
N ASP A 72 -3.79 -9.59 -2.18
CA ASP A 72 -5.05 -10.01 -2.79
C ASP A 72 -6.15 -10.12 -1.73
N SER A 73 -7.28 -9.43 -1.95
CA SER A 73 -8.43 -9.51 -1.04
C SER A 73 -9.00 -10.92 -0.91
N GLY A 74 -8.83 -11.78 -1.93
CA GLY A 74 -9.27 -13.18 -1.84
C GLY A 74 -8.49 -13.99 -0.81
N ILE A 75 -7.25 -13.60 -0.53
CA ILE A 75 -6.44 -14.16 0.55
C ILE A 75 -6.83 -13.51 1.89
N LEU A 76 -7.08 -12.21 1.88
CA LEU A 76 -7.34 -11.44 3.10
C LEU A 76 -8.73 -11.67 3.65
N PHE A 77 -9.76 -11.74 2.79
CA PHE A 77 -11.17 -11.70 3.22
C PHE A 77 -12.04 -12.71 2.46
N ASN A 78 -13.14 -13.14 3.09
CA ASN A 78 -14.21 -13.80 2.37
C ASN A 78 -15.00 -12.79 1.50
N THR A 79 -15.71 -13.30 0.49
CA THR A 79 -16.51 -12.47 -0.42
C THR A 79 -17.51 -11.60 0.35
N GLY A 80 -17.54 -10.31 0.03
CA GLY A 80 -18.46 -9.33 0.65
C GLY A 80 -18.19 -9.05 2.14
N ASN A 81 -17.05 -9.47 2.68
CA ASN A 81 -16.72 -9.34 4.11
C ASN A 81 -15.39 -8.59 4.29
N ALA A 82 -15.25 -7.94 5.44
CA ALA A 82 -14.03 -7.26 5.87
C ALA A 82 -13.34 -7.95 7.06
N ALA A 83 -13.84 -9.10 7.53
CA ALA A 83 -13.17 -9.89 8.55
C ALA A 83 -11.97 -10.66 7.97
N LEU A 84 -10.80 -10.48 8.59
CA LEU A 84 -9.56 -11.11 8.14
C LEU A 84 -9.59 -12.64 8.32
N SER A 85 -9.20 -13.36 7.28
CA SER A 85 -8.99 -14.80 7.30
C SER A 85 -7.82 -15.19 8.23
N ALA A 86 -7.73 -16.48 8.60
CA ALA A 86 -6.58 -16.97 9.36
C ALA A 86 -5.26 -16.83 8.58
N GLN A 87 -5.30 -17.06 7.25
CA GLN A 87 -4.15 -16.89 6.37
C GLN A 87 -3.72 -15.43 6.30
N ALA A 88 -4.68 -14.49 6.19
CA ALA A 88 -4.42 -13.06 6.24
C ALA A 88 -3.72 -12.65 7.53
N LYS A 89 -4.23 -13.09 8.67
CA LYS A 89 -3.64 -12.79 9.99
C LYS A 89 -2.20 -13.28 10.07
N SER A 90 -1.89 -14.47 9.56
CA SER A 90 -0.51 -14.99 9.51
C SER A 90 0.40 -14.12 8.63
N ALA A 91 -0.04 -13.75 7.42
CA ALA A 91 0.73 -12.90 6.51
C ALA A 91 0.96 -11.50 7.09
N LEU A 92 -0.09 -10.87 7.61
CA LEU A 92 -0.02 -9.53 8.22
C LEU A 92 0.82 -9.51 9.51
N SER A 93 0.79 -10.58 10.34
CA SER A 93 1.66 -10.70 11.51
C SER A 93 3.13 -10.74 11.09
N LYS A 94 3.48 -11.52 10.05
CA LYS A 94 4.84 -11.55 9.50
C LYS A 94 5.25 -10.19 8.95
N PHE A 95 4.36 -9.53 8.21
CA PHE A 95 4.59 -8.20 7.67
C PHE A 95 4.82 -7.17 8.78
N ALA A 96 3.99 -7.16 9.83
CA ALA A 96 4.16 -6.29 10.97
C ALA A 96 5.51 -6.52 11.67
N ASN A 97 5.84 -7.78 11.99
CA ASN A 97 7.00 -8.11 12.83
C ASN A 97 8.32 -8.01 12.06
N ASN A 98 8.36 -8.48 10.81
CA ASN A 98 9.60 -8.57 10.05
C ASN A 98 9.90 -7.30 9.25
N VAL A 99 8.87 -6.50 8.91
CA VAL A 99 9.02 -5.31 8.08
C VAL A 99 8.70 -4.04 8.86
N LEU A 100 7.44 -3.83 9.27
CA LEU A 100 7.02 -2.54 9.82
C LEU A 100 7.64 -2.22 11.19
N ASN A 101 7.72 -3.18 12.09
CA ASN A 101 8.31 -3.00 13.42
C ASN A 101 9.83 -2.86 13.38
N GLN A 102 10.49 -3.30 12.30
CA GLN A 102 11.93 -3.12 12.08
C GLN A 102 12.24 -1.75 11.42
N ASN A 103 11.25 -1.14 10.77
CA ASN A 103 11.38 0.10 10.02
C ASN A 103 10.43 1.18 10.57
N ARG A 104 10.54 1.50 11.86
CA ARG A 104 9.65 2.44 12.57
C ARG A 104 9.79 3.89 12.13
N ASP A 105 10.84 4.21 11.41
CA ASP A 105 11.12 5.50 10.79
C ASP A 105 10.47 5.66 9.40
N MET A 106 9.76 4.64 8.91
CA MET A 106 8.93 4.72 7.71
C MET A 106 7.49 5.05 8.06
N ASP A 107 6.87 5.88 7.25
CA ASP A 107 5.43 6.14 7.27
C ASP A 107 4.69 5.11 6.41
N VAL A 108 3.45 4.81 6.79
CA VAL A 108 2.62 3.78 6.18
C VAL A 108 1.26 4.34 5.79
N SER A 109 0.82 4.07 4.56
CA SER A 109 -0.54 4.33 4.09
C SER A 109 -1.19 3.05 3.57
N ILE A 110 -2.46 2.86 3.87
CA ILE A 110 -3.21 1.64 3.55
C ILE A 110 -4.43 1.98 2.71
N TYR A 111 -4.55 1.39 1.54
CA TYR A 111 -5.64 1.63 0.60
C TYR A 111 -6.36 0.34 0.25
N GLY A 112 -7.69 0.35 0.38
CA GLY A 112 -8.55 -0.77 0.00
C GLY A 112 -9.21 -0.52 -1.35
N TYR A 113 -9.32 -1.57 -2.16
CA TYR A 113 -9.96 -1.52 -3.48
C TYR A 113 -10.95 -2.66 -3.66
N THR A 114 -11.93 -2.46 -4.53
CA THR A 114 -12.87 -3.48 -5.00
C THR A 114 -12.81 -3.59 -6.52
N ASP A 115 -13.46 -4.60 -7.07
CA ASP A 115 -13.87 -4.59 -8.47
C ASP A 115 -15.10 -3.71 -8.68
N ASN A 116 -15.61 -3.67 -9.92
CA ASN A 116 -16.80 -2.90 -10.29
C ASN A 116 -18.11 -3.71 -10.21
N GLN A 117 -18.12 -4.90 -9.62
CA GLN A 117 -19.32 -5.72 -9.54
C GLN A 117 -20.41 -5.03 -8.71
N GLY A 118 -21.61 -5.01 -9.29
CA GLY A 118 -22.79 -4.50 -8.63
C GLY A 118 -23.26 -5.42 -7.50
N TRP A 119 -23.88 -4.84 -6.48
CA TRP A 119 -24.49 -5.57 -5.40
C TRP A 119 -25.93 -5.98 -5.77
N ARG A 120 -26.30 -7.20 -5.38
CA ARG A 120 -27.65 -7.70 -5.59
C ARG A 120 -28.70 -6.73 -4.99
N ASN A 121 -29.79 -6.49 -5.72
CA ASN A 121 -30.87 -5.58 -5.31
C ASN A 121 -30.38 -4.14 -5.02
N SER A 122 -29.40 -3.65 -5.76
CA SER A 122 -28.88 -2.28 -5.64
C SER A 122 -28.84 -1.60 -7.00
N THR A 123 -29.03 -0.30 -7.02
CA THR A 123 -28.75 0.51 -8.22
C THR A 123 -27.24 0.59 -8.45
N ALA A 124 -26.81 1.14 -9.60
CA ALA A 124 -25.40 1.37 -9.89
C ALA A 124 -24.76 2.28 -8.83
N GLU A 125 -25.41 3.39 -8.48
CA GLU A 125 -24.91 4.35 -7.48
C GLU A 125 -24.82 3.71 -6.10
N GLN A 126 -25.84 2.94 -5.70
CA GLN A 126 -25.82 2.19 -4.43
C GLN A 126 -24.69 1.16 -4.40
N SER A 127 -24.41 0.50 -5.53
CA SER A 127 -23.32 -0.45 -5.63
C SER A 127 -21.95 0.21 -5.51
N ILE A 128 -21.77 1.37 -6.15
CA ILE A 128 -20.55 2.18 -6.01
C ILE A 128 -20.31 2.56 -4.54
N GLN A 129 -21.35 3.05 -3.87
CA GLN A 129 -21.25 3.43 -2.45
C GLN A 129 -20.95 2.24 -1.54
N LYS A 130 -21.58 1.08 -1.79
CA LYS A 130 -21.30 -0.15 -1.02
C LYS A 130 -19.89 -0.66 -1.24
N ASN A 131 -19.37 -0.58 -2.47
CA ASN A 131 -17.99 -0.93 -2.78
C ASN A 131 -16.99 0.02 -2.10
N LEU A 132 -17.31 1.32 -2.07
CA LEU A 132 -16.51 2.30 -1.33
C LEU A 132 -16.46 1.97 0.17
N ASN A 133 -17.61 1.71 0.77
CA ASN A 133 -17.70 1.36 2.19
C ASN A 133 -16.96 0.04 2.50
N LEU A 134 -17.16 -1.00 1.67
CA LEU A 134 -16.45 -2.29 1.86
C LEU A 134 -14.94 -2.14 1.76
N SER A 135 -14.45 -1.34 0.81
CA SER A 135 -13.02 -1.07 0.67
C SER A 135 -12.45 -0.33 1.89
N GLN A 136 -13.21 0.63 2.46
CA GLN A 136 -12.84 1.34 3.68
C GLN A 136 -12.79 0.38 4.89
N GLU A 137 -13.79 -0.47 5.06
CA GLU A 137 -13.84 -1.45 6.14
C GLU A 137 -12.66 -2.44 6.06
N ARG A 138 -12.28 -2.86 4.84
CA ARG A 138 -11.15 -3.74 4.60
C ARG A 138 -9.82 -3.09 4.94
N ALA A 139 -9.59 -1.85 4.48
CA ALA A 139 -8.40 -1.08 4.84
C ALA A 139 -8.30 -0.90 6.36
N GLN A 140 -9.42 -0.58 7.01
CA GLN A 140 -9.49 -0.42 8.47
C GLN A 140 -9.23 -1.73 9.22
N SER A 141 -9.69 -2.87 8.71
CA SER A 141 -9.42 -4.19 9.32
C SER A 141 -7.94 -4.53 9.26
N VAL A 142 -7.27 -4.24 8.14
CA VAL A 142 -5.81 -4.42 8.00
C VAL A 142 -5.07 -3.50 8.97
N ALA A 143 -5.40 -2.19 8.99
CA ALA A 143 -4.77 -1.22 9.90
C ALA A 143 -4.92 -1.64 11.37
N SER A 144 -6.15 -1.97 11.79
CA SER A 144 -6.43 -2.39 13.17
C SER A 144 -5.64 -3.65 13.57
N TYR A 145 -5.50 -4.59 12.64
CA TYR A 145 -4.71 -5.80 12.90
C TYR A 145 -3.22 -5.51 13.01
N LEU A 146 -2.66 -4.66 12.14
CA LEU A 146 -1.26 -4.24 12.20
C LEU A 146 -0.95 -3.51 13.52
N LEU A 147 -1.83 -2.62 13.96
CA LEU A 147 -1.73 -1.96 15.28
C LEU A 147 -1.73 -2.99 16.41
N GLY A 148 -2.61 -4.01 16.34
CA GLY A 148 -2.63 -5.13 17.29
C GLY A 148 -1.35 -5.97 17.28
N CYS A 149 -0.58 -5.96 16.19
CA CYS A 149 0.75 -6.59 16.09
C CYS A 149 1.90 -5.67 16.53
N GLY A 150 1.61 -4.52 17.12
CA GLY A 150 2.63 -3.62 17.69
C GLY A 150 3.18 -2.57 16.71
N VAL A 151 2.59 -2.43 15.51
CA VAL A 151 2.90 -1.31 14.63
C VAL A 151 2.45 -0.01 15.29
N SER A 152 3.29 1.02 15.27
CA SER A 152 2.97 2.29 15.92
C SER A 152 1.84 3.02 15.23
N ASN A 153 0.91 3.57 16.00
CA ASN A 153 -0.15 4.41 15.45
C ASN A 153 0.41 5.68 14.75
N SER A 154 1.55 6.19 15.22
CA SER A 154 2.22 7.34 14.59
C SER A 154 2.80 7.00 13.20
N GLN A 155 3.03 5.73 12.93
CA GLN A 155 3.56 5.23 11.66
C GLN A 155 2.45 5.18 10.58
N ILE A 156 1.20 4.89 10.98
CA ILE A 156 0.07 4.82 10.03
C ILE A 156 -0.48 6.22 9.78
N LYS A 157 -0.33 6.72 8.55
CA LYS A 157 -0.70 8.09 8.15
C LYS A 157 -2.05 8.17 7.46
N SER A 158 -2.38 7.16 6.66
CA SER A 158 -3.66 7.13 5.94
C SER A 158 -4.24 5.72 5.92
N VAL A 159 -5.57 5.63 6.04
CA VAL A 159 -6.33 4.38 5.89
C VAL A 159 -7.61 4.72 5.13
N GLU A 160 -7.63 4.39 3.84
CA GLU A 160 -8.69 4.82 2.94
C GLU A 160 -9.23 3.68 2.08
N GLY A 161 -10.55 3.69 1.86
CA GLY A 161 -11.21 2.86 0.87
C GLY A 161 -11.42 3.66 -0.41
N LEU A 162 -10.95 3.15 -1.53
CA LEU A 162 -11.05 3.79 -2.83
C LEU A 162 -12.10 3.11 -3.75
N GLY A 163 -12.80 2.09 -3.23
CA GLY A 163 -13.84 1.40 -3.97
C GLY A 163 -13.30 0.80 -5.27
N GLN A 164 -13.99 1.04 -6.36
CA GLN A 164 -13.64 0.55 -7.69
C GLN A 164 -12.70 1.49 -8.48
N ALA A 165 -12.10 2.48 -7.82
CA ALA A 165 -11.11 3.35 -8.45
C ALA A 165 -9.83 2.59 -8.82
N ASP A 166 -9.09 3.13 -9.77
CA ASP A 166 -7.76 2.66 -10.19
C ASP A 166 -7.67 1.14 -10.44
N PRO A 167 -8.47 0.59 -11.36
CA PRO A 167 -8.43 -0.81 -11.70
C PRO A 167 -7.08 -1.19 -12.32
N ILE A 168 -6.44 -2.25 -11.83
CA ILE A 168 -5.19 -2.80 -12.35
C ILE A 168 -5.41 -3.97 -13.31
N GLY A 169 -6.60 -4.57 -13.27
CA GLY A 169 -7.04 -5.62 -14.18
C GLY A 169 -8.34 -5.28 -14.91
N ASN A 170 -8.61 -6.00 -16.01
CA ASN A 170 -9.84 -5.81 -16.76
C ASN A 170 -11.05 -6.31 -15.94
N ASN A 171 -11.98 -5.41 -15.63
CA ASN A 171 -13.20 -5.75 -14.87
C ASN A 171 -14.18 -6.66 -15.62
N ASP A 172 -14.04 -6.84 -16.92
CA ASP A 172 -14.89 -7.75 -17.70
C ASP A 172 -14.51 -9.21 -17.48
N THR A 173 -13.29 -9.49 -17.05
CA THR A 173 -12.80 -10.85 -16.76
C THR A 173 -12.82 -11.18 -15.27
N ALA A 174 -12.96 -12.44 -14.91
CA ALA A 174 -12.94 -12.88 -13.52
C ALA A 174 -11.55 -12.65 -12.89
N GLU A 175 -10.50 -12.90 -13.64
CA GLU A 175 -9.10 -12.72 -13.26
C GLU A 175 -8.78 -11.24 -13.00
N GLY A 176 -9.23 -10.34 -13.89
CA GLY A 176 -9.01 -8.92 -13.73
C GLY A 176 -9.79 -8.34 -12.53
N ARG A 177 -11.02 -8.80 -12.31
CA ARG A 177 -11.77 -8.45 -11.08
C ARG A 177 -11.06 -8.95 -9.81
N GLN A 178 -10.47 -10.15 -9.86
CA GLN A 178 -9.67 -10.66 -8.74
C GLN A 178 -8.48 -9.74 -8.42
N GLN A 179 -7.76 -9.29 -9.44
CA GLN A 179 -6.65 -8.35 -9.29
C GLN A 179 -7.10 -7.00 -8.71
N ASN A 180 -8.29 -6.52 -9.12
CA ASN A 180 -8.83 -5.26 -8.63
C ASN A 180 -9.25 -5.32 -7.15
N ARG A 181 -9.70 -6.47 -6.67
CA ARG A 181 -9.98 -6.71 -5.25
C ARG A 181 -8.67 -6.88 -4.48
N ARG A 182 -8.11 -5.79 -3.94
CA ARG A 182 -6.82 -5.76 -3.28
C ARG A 182 -6.76 -4.77 -2.12
N VAL A 183 -5.77 -4.95 -1.27
CA VAL A 183 -5.33 -3.92 -0.32
C VAL A 183 -3.87 -3.61 -0.62
N GLU A 184 -3.56 -2.35 -0.76
CA GLU A 184 -2.21 -1.85 -0.98
C GLU A 184 -1.71 -1.18 0.30
N VAL A 185 -0.49 -1.51 0.70
CA VAL A 185 0.21 -0.89 1.81
C VAL A 185 1.45 -0.21 1.25
N TYR A 186 1.54 1.09 1.41
CA TYR A 186 2.67 1.87 0.98
C TYR A 186 3.56 2.20 2.17
N MET A 187 4.86 1.96 2.04
CA MET A 187 5.89 2.37 2.98
C MET A 187 6.75 3.43 2.30
N TYR A 188 6.95 4.55 2.97
CA TYR A 188 7.73 5.68 2.46
C TYR A 188 8.47 6.39 3.59
N ALA A 189 9.46 7.21 3.23
CA ALA A 189 10.27 7.91 4.21
C ALA A 189 9.43 8.90 5.03
N SER A 190 9.49 8.81 6.35
CA SER A 190 8.94 9.83 7.23
C SER A 190 9.78 11.11 7.17
N GLN A 191 9.21 12.22 7.60
CA GLN A 191 9.95 13.48 7.71
C GLN A 191 11.19 13.32 8.62
N GLN A 192 11.07 12.57 9.70
CA GLN A 192 12.19 12.28 10.60
C GLN A 192 13.29 11.48 9.88
N MET A 193 12.93 10.46 9.10
CA MET A 193 13.88 9.67 8.31
C MET A 193 14.63 10.55 7.30
N ILE A 194 13.93 11.47 6.62
CA ILE A 194 14.54 12.41 5.68
C ILE A 194 15.55 13.31 6.39
N GLN A 195 15.18 13.90 7.52
CA GLN A 195 16.07 14.76 8.33
C GLN A 195 17.31 14.00 8.81
N GLN A 196 17.16 12.75 9.25
CA GLN A 196 18.28 11.90 9.66
C GLN A 196 19.21 11.55 8.48
N ALA A 197 18.65 11.31 7.31
CA ALA A 197 19.42 11.02 6.10
C ALA A 197 20.22 12.27 5.66
N GLU A 198 19.63 13.44 5.69
CA GLU A 198 20.29 14.71 5.38
C GLU A 198 21.41 15.05 6.38
N ALA A 199 21.20 14.73 7.66
CA ALA A 199 22.21 14.92 8.71
C ALA A 199 23.28 13.81 8.70
N GLY A 200 23.18 12.78 7.85
CA GLY A 200 24.10 11.64 7.82
C GLY A 200 24.02 10.73 9.06
N THR A 201 22.93 10.80 9.81
CA THR A 201 22.71 10.02 11.05
C THR A 201 21.75 8.86 10.88
N LEU A 202 21.17 8.67 9.68
CA LEU A 202 20.32 7.53 9.36
C LEU A 202 21.14 6.25 9.38
N LYS A 203 20.70 5.27 10.19
CA LYS A 203 21.37 3.96 10.39
C LYS A 203 20.65 2.85 9.64
#